data_4cf48e1551dd8b515dc4f4b6466b15b1
#
_entry.id   4cf48e1551dd8b515dc4f4b6466b15b1
#
_cell.length_a   1.000
_cell.length_b   1.000
_cell.length_c   1.000
_cell.angle_alpha   90.00
_cell.angle_beta   90.00
_cell.angle_gamma   90.00
#
_symmetry.space_group_name_H-M   'P 1'
#
loop_
_entity.id
_entity.type
_entity.pdbx_description
1 polymer ?
#
loop_
_entity_poly.entity_id
_entity_poly.type
_entity_poly.pdbx_seq_one_letter_code
_entity_poly.pdbx_strand_id
1 'polypeptide(L)'
;CADKAYKHVYVTEGRIEFGCENADSFELARQMQKEMAYLSDRDKKQTVLVLNLANPVHPGGGVRRGARAQEEDLCRKSSLLLSLESSAARKYYDYNSSLHTYFGSDALMITPQVEIIRDEKGNLLQDSVIVSVMSCAAPMLCNGLEGITDAQYRDMMFGRITGMLKTAAYLGYQVLVLGAFGCGAFRNDAHIVSDIF
;
A
#
# COMPACT_ATOMS: atom_id res chain seq x y z
N CYS A 1 5.65 21.01 7.23
CA CYS A 1 5.03 19.70 7.03
C CYS A 1 4.02 19.87 5.92
N ALA A 2 4.33 19.35 4.73
CA ALA A 2 3.37 19.33 3.64
C ALA A 2 2.25 18.36 4.01
N ASP A 3 1.01 18.81 3.86
CA ASP A 3 -0.18 17.98 4.01
C ASP A 3 -0.04 16.77 3.08
N LYS A 4 0.09 15.58 3.67
CA LYS A 4 0.14 14.34 2.92
C LYS A 4 -1.27 14.04 2.43
N ALA A 5 -1.53 14.40 1.20
CA ALA A 5 -2.79 14.08 0.56
C ALA A 5 -2.75 12.64 0.04
N TYR A 6 -3.77 11.86 0.33
CA TYR A 6 -3.96 10.52 -0.23
C TYR A 6 -4.91 10.61 -1.43
N LYS A 7 -4.57 9.95 -2.53
CA LYS A 7 -5.42 9.91 -3.72
C LYS A 7 -6.24 8.64 -3.72
N HIS A 8 -7.53 8.76 -3.97
CA HIS A 8 -8.42 7.63 -4.24
C HIS A 8 -8.71 7.55 -5.73
N VAL A 9 -8.89 6.34 -6.21
CA VAL A 9 -9.29 6.11 -7.59
C VAL A 9 -10.54 5.25 -7.58
N TYR A 10 -11.63 5.79 -8.12
CA TYR A 10 -12.89 5.07 -8.32
C TYR A 10 -13.06 4.75 -9.81
N VAL A 11 -13.55 3.56 -10.12
CA VAL A 11 -13.93 3.18 -11.48
C VAL A 11 -15.42 2.89 -11.49
N THR A 12 -16.22 3.82 -12.04
CA THR A 12 -17.65 3.61 -12.27
C THR A 12 -17.94 3.79 -13.76
N GLU A 13 -18.59 2.83 -14.38
CA GLU A 13 -19.07 2.88 -15.80
C GLU A 13 -18.00 3.35 -16.81
N GLY A 14 -16.75 2.91 -16.64
CA GLY A 14 -15.65 3.29 -17.55
C GLY A 14 -15.01 4.66 -17.25
N ARG A 15 -15.45 5.35 -16.21
CA ARG A 15 -14.79 6.55 -15.67
C ARG A 15 -13.93 6.18 -14.45
N ILE A 16 -12.72 6.76 -14.40
CA ILE A 16 -11.84 6.71 -13.23
C ILE A 16 -12.01 8.04 -12.49
N GLU A 17 -12.38 7.96 -11.22
CA GLU A 17 -12.47 9.11 -10.34
C GLU A 17 -11.26 9.15 -9.40
N PHE A 18 -10.68 10.33 -9.23
CA PHE A 18 -9.54 10.57 -8.36
C PHE A 18 -9.94 11.49 -7.22
N GLY A 19 -9.66 11.08 -6.01
CA GLY A 19 -9.81 11.90 -4.83
C GLY A 19 -8.48 12.03 -4.08
N CYS A 20 -8.35 13.07 -3.27
CA CYS A 20 -7.19 13.33 -2.44
C CYS A 20 -7.66 13.80 -1.07
N GLU A 21 -7.37 13.02 -0.03
CA GLU A 21 -7.77 13.33 1.34
C GLU A 21 -6.60 13.20 2.31
N ASN A 22 -6.60 14.05 3.33
CA ASN A 22 -5.68 13.92 4.45
C ASN A 22 -6.30 13.01 5.50
N ALA A 23 -6.17 11.69 5.29
CA ALA A 23 -6.78 10.68 6.13
C ALA A 23 -5.82 9.52 6.41
N ASP A 24 -6.12 8.75 7.46
CA ASP A 24 -5.49 7.45 7.69
C ASP A 24 -5.94 6.45 6.61
N SER A 25 -5.00 5.64 6.11
CA SER A 25 -5.26 4.72 5.00
C SER A 25 -6.37 3.70 5.31
N PHE A 26 -6.40 3.16 6.54
CA PHE A 26 -7.43 2.21 6.93
C PHE A 26 -8.75 2.88 7.28
N GLU A 27 -8.73 4.10 7.84
CA GLU A 27 -9.96 4.85 8.07
C GLU A 27 -10.67 5.14 6.77
N LEU A 28 -9.92 5.61 5.76
CA LEU A 28 -10.43 5.83 4.43
C LEU A 28 -10.96 4.54 3.80
N ALA A 29 -10.19 3.45 3.88
CA ALA A 29 -10.60 2.15 3.36
C ALA A 29 -11.90 1.64 4.01
N ARG A 30 -12.09 1.89 5.31
CA ARG A 30 -13.33 1.55 6.03
C ARG A 30 -14.53 2.33 5.52
N GLN A 31 -14.35 3.63 5.28
CA GLN A 31 -15.40 4.47 4.70
C GLN A 31 -15.77 3.98 3.31
N MET A 32 -14.80 3.78 2.44
CA MET A 32 -15.02 3.28 1.07
C MET A 32 -15.69 1.91 1.07
N GLN A 33 -15.27 0.98 1.93
CA GLN A 33 -15.87 -0.34 2.01
C GLN A 33 -17.34 -0.29 2.43
N LYS A 34 -17.71 0.63 3.34
CA LYS A 34 -19.11 0.85 3.74
C LYS A 34 -19.93 1.44 2.60
N GLU A 35 -19.41 2.44 1.90
CA GLU A 35 -20.07 3.05 0.74
C GLU A 35 -20.31 2.04 -0.36
N MET A 36 -19.29 1.24 -0.71
CA MET A 36 -19.41 0.19 -1.71
C MET A 36 -20.40 -0.90 -1.31
N ALA A 37 -20.46 -1.28 -0.04
CA ALA A 37 -21.44 -2.23 0.47
C ALA A 37 -22.87 -1.70 0.37
N TYR A 38 -23.08 -0.39 0.48
CA TYR A 38 -24.38 0.25 0.32
C TYR A 38 -24.82 0.33 -1.14
N LEU A 39 -23.89 0.63 -2.06
CA LEU A 39 -24.17 0.86 -3.48
C LEU A 39 -24.37 -0.41 -4.29
N SER A 40 -24.00 -1.54 -3.77
CA SER A 40 -23.96 -2.76 -4.53
C SER A 40 -24.74 -3.93 -3.91
N ASP A 41 -25.50 -4.69 -4.74
CA ASP A 41 -26.28 -5.84 -4.34
C ASP A 41 -25.41 -7.05 -3.94
N ARG A 42 -25.79 -7.69 -2.92
CA ARG A 42 -25.40 -8.82 -2.08
C ARG A 42 -24.27 -9.83 -2.43
N ASP A 43 -23.66 -9.84 -3.59
CA ASP A 43 -22.63 -10.86 -3.97
C ASP A 43 -21.21 -10.32 -4.05
N LYS A 44 -20.69 -9.69 -2.99
CA LYS A 44 -19.49 -8.89 -3.14
C LYS A 44 -18.20 -9.45 -2.58
N LYS A 45 -17.33 -9.65 -3.54
CA LYS A 45 -15.87 -9.67 -3.40
C LYS A 45 -15.40 -8.40 -2.71
N GLN A 46 -14.29 -8.51 -2.00
CA GLN A 46 -13.55 -7.37 -1.48
C GLN A 46 -13.28 -6.37 -2.61
N THR A 47 -13.80 -5.16 -2.46
CA THR A 47 -13.74 -4.14 -3.51
C THR A 47 -12.63 -3.14 -3.28
N VAL A 48 -12.17 -3.00 -2.02
CA VAL A 48 -11.16 -2.03 -1.60
C VAL A 48 -9.80 -2.69 -1.45
N LEU A 49 -8.80 -2.11 -2.10
CA LEU A 49 -7.38 -2.50 -2.01
C LEU A 49 -6.58 -1.34 -1.43
N VAL A 50 -5.89 -1.58 -0.32
CA VAL A 50 -5.05 -0.60 0.36
C VAL A 50 -3.58 -0.86 0.03
N LEU A 51 -2.84 0.17 -0.37
CA LEU A 51 -1.40 0.08 -0.55
C LEU A 51 -0.69 0.10 0.81
N ASN A 52 0.04 -0.96 1.11
CA ASN A 52 1.04 -1.01 2.17
C ASN A 52 2.39 -0.55 1.59
N LEU A 53 2.94 0.53 2.16
CA LEU A 53 4.26 1.07 1.82
C LEU A 53 5.34 0.17 2.46
N ALA A 54 5.50 -1.02 1.90
CA ALA A 54 6.14 -2.16 2.53
C ALA A 54 7.66 -2.01 2.66
N ASN A 55 8.21 -2.60 3.71
CA ASN A 55 9.62 -2.95 3.77
C ASN A 55 9.86 -4.19 2.87
N PRO A 56 10.88 -4.18 1.98
CA PRO A 56 11.08 -5.30 1.07
C PRO A 56 11.61 -6.58 1.74
N VAL A 57 12.26 -6.48 2.90
CA VAL A 57 12.99 -7.58 3.52
C VAL A 57 12.50 -7.95 4.92
N HIS A 58 11.78 -7.04 5.60
CA HIS A 58 11.28 -7.28 6.96
C HIS A 58 9.74 -7.22 6.99
N PRO A 59 9.05 -8.34 7.27
CA PRO A 59 7.61 -8.37 7.43
C PRO A 59 7.12 -7.36 8.46
N GLY A 60 6.25 -6.42 8.05
CA GLY A 60 5.74 -5.37 8.92
C GLY A 60 6.79 -4.37 9.38
N GLY A 61 7.91 -4.26 8.64
CA GLY A 61 8.96 -3.27 8.91
C GLY A 61 9.56 -3.36 10.30
N GLY A 62 9.51 -2.26 11.02
CA GLY A 62 9.99 -2.14 12.40
C GLY A 62 8.90 -2.23 13.48
N VAL A 63 7.72 -2.79 13.18
CA VAL A 63 6.56 -2.81 14.08
C VAL A 63 6.89 -3.37 15.46
N ARG A 64 7.66 -4.46 15.53
CA ARG A 64 8.07 -5.12 16.79
C ARG A 64 9.11 -4.32 17.57
N ARG A 65 9.72 -3.31 16.93
CA ARG A 65 10.72 -2.40 17.55
C ARG A 65 10.15 -1.00 17.81
N GLY A 66 8.84 -0.81 17.64
CA GLY A 66 8.14 0.44 17.93
C GLY A 66 8.24 1.51 16.84
N ALA A 67 8.68 1.17 15.63
CA ALA A 67 8.63 2.09 14.49
C ALA A 67 7.18 2.49 14.17
N ARG A 68 6.98 3.66 13.54
CA ARG A 68 5.67 4.31 13.39
C ARG A 68 5.39 4.83 11.97
N ALA A 69 5.96 4.20 10.95
CA ALA A 69 5.58 4.51 9.57
C ALA A 69 4.25 3.83 9.19
N GLN A 70 3.79 4.01 7.96
CA GLN A 70 2.48 3.54 7.52
C GLN A 70 2.35 2.01 7.63
N GLU A 71 3.35 1.22 7.20
CA GLU A 71 3.31 -0.24 7.32
C GLU A 71 3.12 -0.71 8.76
N GLU A 72 3.87 -0.12 9.69
CA GLU A 72 3.77 -0.47 11.09
C GLU A 72 2.42 -0.09 11.69
N ASP A 73 1.84 1.01 11.24
CA ASP A 73 0.52 1.45 11.66
C ASP A 73 -0.56 0.49 11.16
N LEU A 74 -0.54 0.11 9.89
CA LEU A 74 -1.44 -0.91 9.34
C LEU A 74 -1.33 -2.23 10.12
N CYS A 75 -0.11 -2.68 10.42
CA CYS A 75 0.12 -3.91 11.19
C CYS A 75 -0.45 -3.86 12.61
N ARG A 76 -0.43 -2.69 13.28
CA ARG A 76 -0.99 -2.55 14.63
C ARG A 76 -2.51 -2.50 14.65
N LYS A 77 -3.12 -2.09 13.56
CA LYS A 77 -4.56 -1.87 13.47
C LYS A 77 -5.33 -3.06 12.87
N SER A 78 -4.62 -4.09 12.40
CA SER A 78 -5.25 -5.19 11.65
C SER A 78 -4.56 -6.54 11.81
N SER A 79 -5.14 -7.55 11.18
CA SER A 79 -4.56 -8.89 11.06
C SER A 79 -3.38 -8.95 10.04
N LEU A 80 -2.99 -7.86 9.40
CA LEU A 80 -1.99 -7.83 8.33
C LEU A 80 -0.66 -8.49 8.74
N LEU A 81 -0.13 -8.17 9.92
CA LEU A 81 1.16 -8.69 10.38
C LEU A 81 1.20 -10.22 10.40
N LEU A 82 0.11 -10.88 10.79
CA LEU A 82 0.02 -12.34 10.81
C LEU A 82 0.19 -12.92 9.39
N SER A 83 -0.37 -12.25 8.40
CA SER A 83 -0.23 -12.65 7.00
C SER A 83 1.17 -12.40 6.47
N LEU A 84 1.76 -11.25 6.78
CA LEU A 84 3.13 -10.90 6.35
C LEU A 84 4.20 -11.83 6.94
N GLU A 85 4.00 -12.34 8.15
CA GLU A 85 4.90 -13.28 8.82
C GLU A 85 4.61 -14.75 8.45
N SER A 86 3.60 -15.01 7.63
CA SER A 86 3.24 -16.38 7.23
C SER A 86 4.25 -17.02 6.28
N SER A 87 4.22 -18.34 6.17
CA SER A 87 5.03 -19.09 5.20
C SER A 87 4.69 -18.72 3.74
N ALA A 88 3.45 -18.31 3.47
CA ALA A 88 3.02 -17.88 2.13
C ALA A 88 3.71 -16.59 1.69
N ALA A 89 3.94 -15.65 2.62
CA ALA A 89 4.59 -14.37 2.33
C ALA A 89 6.12 -14.50 2.17
N ARG A 90 6.72 -15.60 2.65
CA ARG A 90 8.19 -15.78 2.66
C ARG A 90 8.83 -15.58 1.30
N LYS A 91 8.21 -16.05 0.22
CA LYS A 91 8.75 -15.90 -1.15
C LYS A 91 9.02 -14.45 -1.53
N TYR A 92 8.17 -13.52 -1.10
CA TYR A 92 8.35 -12.08 -1.36
C TYR A 92 9.60 -11.55 -0.66
N TYR A 93 9.77 -11.85 0.61
CA TYR A 93 10.90 -11.37 1.42
C TYR A 93 12.22 -12.03 1.03
N ASP A 94 12.23 -13.35 0.81
CA ASP A 94 13.41 -14.11 0.39
C ASP A 94 13.90 -13.62 -0.98
N TYR A 95 12.98 -13.38 -1.93
CA TYR A 95 13.31 -12.83 -3.24
C TYR A 95 13.95 -11.46 -3.12
N ASN A 96 13.32 -10.51 -2.42
CA ASN A 96 13.88 -9.17 -2.25
C ASN A 96 15.23 -9.18 -1.51
N SER A 97 15.39 -10.04 -0.49
CA SER A 97 16.65 -10.19 0.24
C SER A 97 17.77 -10.73 -0.64
N SER A 98 17.47 -11.60 -1.61
CA SER A 98 18.45 -12.19 -2.51
C SER A 98 19.04 -11.21 -3.54
N LEU A 99 18.36 -10.08 -3.78
CA LEU A 99 18.81 -9.08 -4.77
C LEU A 99 19.99 -8.24 -4.29
N HIS A 100 20.24 -8.19 -2.99
CA HIS A 100 21.31 -7.39 -2.38
C HIS A 100 21.37 -5.93 -2.87
N THR A 101 20.19 -5.32 -3.08
CA THR A 101 20.06 -3.94 -3.53
C THR A 101 19.12 -3.15 -2.64
N TYR A 102 19.40 -1.86 -2.45
CA TYR A 102 18.52 -0.93 -1.73
C TYR A 102 17.29 -0.52 -2.55
N PHE A 103 17.31 -0.76 -3.86
CA PHE A 103 16.20 -0.39 -4.72
C PHE A 103 15.05 -1.40 -4.67
N GLY A 104 15.26 -2.58 -4.10
CA GLY A 104 14.27 -3.65 -4.05
C GLY A 104 13.91 -4.19 -5.44
N SER A 105 12.67 -4.66 -5.61
CA SER A 105 12.17 -5.23 -6.87
C SER A 105 10.79 -4.70 -7.22
N ASP A 106 10.31 -5.08 -8.40
CA ASP A 106 8.93 -4.83 -8.84
C ASP A 106 7.93 -5.87 -8.29
N ALA A 107 8.41 -6.79 -7.44
CA ALA A 107 7.53 -7.76 -6.80
C ALA A 107 6.53 -7.06 -5.90
N LEU A 108 5.29 -7.51 -5.96
CA LEU A 108 4.23 -7.09 -5.07
C LEU A 108 3.52 -8.32 -4.49
N MET A 109 2.85 -8.15 -3.37
CA MET A 109 2.12 -9.21 -2.69
C MET A 109 0.71 -8.73 -2.36
N ILE A 110 -0.30 -9.52 -2.73
CA ILE A 110 -1.69 -9.27 -2.33
C ILE A 110 -2.02 -10.12 -1.11
N THR A 111 -2.46 -9.46 -0.07
CA THR A 111 -3.00 -10.09 1.14
C THR A 111 -4.51 -9.86 1.17
N PRO A 112 -5.32 -10.84 0.78
CA PRO A 112 -6.77 -10.73 0.86
C PRO A 112 -7.23 -10.90 2.32
N GLN A 113 -8.46 -10.44 2.60
CA GLN A 113 -9.15 -10.65 3.87
C GLN A 113 -8.37 -10.14 5.11
N VAL A 114 -7.75 -8.98 4.99
CA VAL A 114 -7.17 -8.28 6.12
C VAL A 114 -8.27 -7.64 6.94
N GLU A 115 -8.37 -8.03 8.20
CA GLU A 115 -9.37 -7.55 9.14
C GLU A 115 -8.84 -6.32 9.88
N ILE A 116 -9.46 -5.17 9.68
CA ILE A 116 -9.18 -3.93 10.41
C ILE A 116 -9.94 -3.99 11.73
N ILE A 117 -9.22 -3.99 12.84
CA ILE A 117 -9.76 -4.17 14.20
C ILE A 117 -9.63 -2.93 15.07
N ARG A 118 -8.91 -1.89 14.62
CA ARG A 118 -8.71 -0.64 15.37
C ARG A 118 -8.96 0.58 14.50
N ASP A 119 -9.44 1.65 15.14
CA ASP A 119 -9.59 2.97 14.55
C ASP A 119 -8.24 3.72 14.41
N GLU A 120 -8.28 4.93 13.87
CA GLU A 120 -7.11 5.81 13.72
C GLU A 120 -6.41 6.14 15.05
N LYS A 121 -7.16 6.13 16.17
CA LYS A 121 -6.66 6.40 17.52
C LYS A 121 -6.14 5.15 18.23
N GLY A 122 -6.30 3.96 17.61
CA GLY A 122 -5.90 2.69 18.17
C GLY A 122 -6.94 2.03 19.08
N ASN A 123 -8.15 2.56 19.19
CA ASN A 123 -9.24 1.93 19.93
C ASN A 123 -9.79 0.73 19.16
N LEU A 124 -10.24 -0.30 19.87
CA LEU A 124 -10.91 -1.43 19.24
C LEU A 124 -12.21 -0.99 18.58
N LEU A 125 -12.45 -1.47 17.38
CA LEU A 125 -13.71 -1.29 16.68
C LEU A 125 -14.77 -2.21 17.26
N GLN A 126 -16.01 -1.77 17.29
CA GLN A 126 -17.15 -2.61 17.64
C GLN A 126 -17.38 -3.66 16.52
N ASP A 127 -17.34 -3.21 15.28
CA ASP A 127 -17.43 -4.06 14.09
C ASP A 127 -16.16 -3.91 13.26
N SER A 128 -15.49 -5.03 13.02
CA SER A 128 -14.32 -5.05 12.13
C SER A 128 -14.72 -4.89 10.66
N VAL A 129 -13.77 -4.45 9.84
CA VAL A 129 -13.97 -4.30 8.40
C VAL A 129 -12.90 -5.07 7.66
N ILE A 130 -13.30 -5.81 6.64
CA ILE A 130 -12.38 -6.62 5.82
C ILE A 130 -12.05 -5.88 4.54
N VAL A 131 -10.76 -5.77 4.26
CA VAL A 131 -10.20 -5.20 3.02
C VAL A 131 -9.11 -6.10 2.46
N SER A 132 -8.65 -5.81 1.24
CA SER A 132 -7.40 -6.39 0.74
C SER A 132 -6.25 -5.40 0.88
N VAL A 133 -5.03 -5.91 1.05
CA VAL A 133 -3.82 -5.09 1.14
C VAL A 133 -2.82 -5.53 0.07
N MET A 134 -2.30 -4.56 -0.67
CA MET A 134 -1.18 -4.74 -1.60
C MET A 134 0.10 -4.25 -0.94
N SER A 135 1.04 -5.13 -0.70
CA SER A 135 2.39 -4.78 -0.23
C SER A 135 3.33 -4.60 -1.42
N CYS A 136 3.89 -3.41 -1.54
CA CYS A 136 4.88 -3.07 -2.55
C CYS A 136 5.93 -2.15 -1.92
N ALA A 137 7.22 -2.42 -2.17
CA ALA A 137 8.31 -1.60 -1.68
C ALA A 137 8.73 -0.57 -2.74
N ALA A 138 8.81 0.70 -2.36
CA ALA A 138 9.46 1.71 -3.19
C ALA A 138 10.99 1.54 -3.17
N PRO A 139 11.73 2.07 -4.16
CA PRO A 139 13.18 2.18 -4.07
C PRO A 139 13.59 2.93 -2.80
N MET A 140 14.60 2.45 -2.08
CA MET A 140 15.12 3.12 -0.91
C MET A 140 16.28 4.04 -1.32
N LEU A 141 16.07 5.35 -1.24
CA LEU A 141 17.03 6.38 -1.66
C LEU A 141 17.78 7.00 -0.48
N CYS A 142 17.83 6.34 0.68
CA CYS A 142 18.54 6.87 1.85
C CYS A 142 20.04 7.10 1.60
N ASN A 143 20.62 6.34 0.66
CA ASN A 143 22.03 6.45 0.21
C ASN A 143 22.14 7.16 -1.16
N GLY A 144 21.07 7.81 -1.63
CA GLY A 144 21.04 8.44 -2.94
C GLY A 144 20.84 7.44 -4.09
N LEU A 145 21.19 7.86 -5.30
CA LEU A 145 21.07 7.08 -6.54
C LEU A 145 22.35 6.30 -6.87
N GLU A 146 23.00 5.71 -5.87
CA GLU A 146 24.25 5.00 -6.09
C GLU A 146 24.14 3.93 -7.19
N GLY A 147 24.86 4.14 -8.28
CA GLY A 147 24.95 3.18 -9.40
C GLY A 147 23.82 3.25 -10.41
N ILE A 148 22.83 4.16 -10.27
CA ILE A 148 21.76 4.38 -11.26
C ILE A 148 21.62 5.86 -11.62
N THR A 149 21.10 6.14 -12.81
CA THR A 149 20.76 7.49 -13.27
C THR A 149 19.34 7.88 -12.85
N ASP A 150 19.04 9.20 -12.89
CA ASP A 150 17.67 9.70 -12.68
C ASP A 150 16.66 9.04 -13.64
N ALA A 151 17.04 8.81 -14.89
CA ALA A 151 16.18 8.15 -15.87
C ALA A 151 15.85 6.72 -15.45
N GLN A 152 16.86 5.95 -15.04
CA GLN A 152 16.66 4.58 -14.55
C GLN A 152 15.80 4.53 -13.28
N TYR A 153 15.99 5.49 -12.39
CA TYR A 153 15.12 5.62 -11.21
C TYR A 153 13.67 5.90 -11.58
N ARG A 154 13.43 6.85 -12.51
CA ARG A 154 12.07 7.17 -12.98
C ARG A 154 11.42 5.97 -13.68
N ASP A 155 12.15 5.26 -14.52
CA ASP A 155 11.67 4.04 -15.18
C ASP A 155 11.29 2.95 -14.17
N MET A 156 12.12 2.75 -13.15
CA MET A 156 11.86 1.80 -12.06
C MET A 156 10.60 2.19 -11.27
N MET A 157 10.44 3.46 -10.91
CA MET A 157 9.27 3.95 -10.20
C MET A 157 8.01 3.82 -11.05
N PHE A 158 8.08 4.21 -12.33
CA PHE A 158 6.99 4.06 -13.29
C PHE A 158 6.59 2.59 -13.46
N GLY A 159 7.54 1.68 -13.59
CA GLY A 159 7.30 0.24 -13.68
C GLY A 159 6.53 -0.29 -12.47
N ARG A 160 6.91 0.09 -11.26
CA ARG A 160 6.25 -0.32 -10.01
C ARG A 160 4.84 0.22 -9.90
N ILE A 161 4.65 1.52 -10.11
CA ILE A 161 3.32 2.15 -10.05
C ILE A 161 2.41 1.53 -11.11
N THR A 162 2.89 1.37 -12.34
CA THR A 162 2.15 0.70 -13.41
C THR A 162 1.81 -0.75 -13.04
N GLY A 163 2.75 -1.48 -12.46
CA GLY A 163 2.55 -2.87 -11.99
C GLY A 163 1.46 -2.96 -10.93
N MET A 164 1.46 -2.05 -9.95
CA MET A 164 0.42 -1.97 -8.91
C MET A 164 -0.96 -1.72 -9.52
N LEU A 165 -1.09 -0.72 -10.38
CA LEU A 165 -2.37 -0.35 -11.00
C LEU A 165 -2.91 -1.46 -11.93
N LYS A 166 -2.05 -2.06 -12.76
CA LYS A 166 -2.41 -3.19 -13.63
C LYS A 166 -2.85 -4.42 -12.82
N THR A 167 -2.14 -4.73 -11.74
CA THR A 167 -2.50 -5.85 -10.87
C THR A 167 -3.85 -5.63 -10.21
N ALA A 168 -4.10 -4.43 -9.69
CA ALA A 168 -5.39 -4.09 -9.08
C ALA A 168 -6.55 -4.20 -10.08
N ALA A 169 -6.37 -3.68 -11.29
CA ALA A 169 -7.36 -3.77 -12.37
C ALA A 169 -7.59 -5.22 -12.80
N TYR A 170 -6.54 -6.02 -12.99
CA TYR A 170 -6.63 -7.43 -13.35
C TYR A 170 -7.39 -8.26 -12.32
N LEU A 171 -7.20 -7.97 -11.03
CA LEU A 171 -7.89 -8.63 -9.93
C LEU A 171 -9.31 -8.11 -9.68
N GLY A 172 -9.71 -7.04 -10.39
CA GLY A 172 -11.07 -6.50 -10.34
C GLY A 172 -11.35 -5.63 -9.11
N TYR A 173 -10.33 -5.06 -8.48
CA TYR A 173 -10.53 -4.09 -7.41
C TYR A 173 -11.12 -2.80 -7.96
N GLN A 174 -12.12 -2.27 -7.27
CA GLN A 174 -12.86 -1.08 -7.68
C GLN A 174 -12.35 0.20 -7.01
N VAL A 175 -11.81 0.07 -5.81
CA VAL A 175 -11.28 1.17 -5.03
C VAL A 175 -9.84 0.89 -4.63
N LEU A 176 -8.95 1.85 -4.89
CA LEU A 176 -7.56 1.80 -4.48
C LEU A 176 -7.29 2.93 -3.49
N VAL A 177 -6.87 2.59 -2.29
CA VAL A 177 -6.35 3.53 -1.31
C VAL A 177 -4.84 3.56 -1.43
N LEU A 178 -4.32 4.58 -2.08
CA LEU A 178 -2.90 4.77 -2.34
C LEU A 178 -2.31 5.77 -1.34
N GLY A 179 -1.01 6.02 -1.42
CA GLY A 179 -0.30 6.97 -0.57
C GLY A 179 0.94 7.53 -1.24
N ALA A 180 1.69 8.37 -0.53
CA ALA A 180 2.95 8.96 -1.00
C ALA A 180 4.05 7.88 -1.06
N PHE A 181 4.03 7.07 -2.12
CA PHE A 181 4.81 5.85 -2.29
C PHE A 181 6.31 6.11 -2.15
N GLY A 182 6.89 5.65 -1.04
CA GLY A 182 8.30 5.79 -0.72
C GLY A 182 8.77 7.19 -0.30
N CYS A 183 7.88 8.19 -0.23
CA CYS A 183 8.27 9.59 0.07
C CYS A 183 8.60 9.84 1.56
N GLY A 184 8.35 8.88 2.42
CA GLY A 184 8.68 8.95 3.84
C GLY A 184 10.11 8.47 4.15
N ALA A 185 10.22 7.34 4.85
CA ALA A 185 11.49 6.76 5.28
C ALA A 185 12.44 6.43 4.13
N PHE A 186 11.94 6.11 2.94
CA PHE A 186 12.75 5.77 1.76
C PHE A 186 13.21 6.98 0.95
N ARG A 187 12.76 8.20 1.30
CA ARG A 187 13.25 9.50 0.78
C ARG A 187 13.08 9.69 -0.74
N ASN A 188 12.06 9.08 -1.35
CA ASN A 188 11.73 9.40 -2.73
C ASN A 188 11.14 10.81 -2.83
N ASP A 189 11.43 11.51 -3.94
CA ASP A 189 10.90 12.84 -4.19
C ASP A 189 9.39 12.77 -4.48
N ALA A 190 8.59 13.51 -3.68
CA ALA A 190 7.14 13.49 -3.80
C ALA A 190 6.65 14.07 -5.13
N HIS A 191 7.38 15.03 -5.73
CA HIS A 191 7.03 15.58 -7.05
C HIS A 191 7.21 14.52 -8.14
N ILE A 192 8.34 13.81 -8.12
CA ILE A 192 8.59 12.73 -9.09
C ILE A 192 7.53 11.63 -8.95
N VAL A 193 7.21 11.21 -7.72
CA VAL A 193 6.22 10.18 -7.48
C VAL A 193 4.83 10.63 -7.92
N SER A 194 4.44 11.87 -7.64
CA SER A 194 3.12 12.40 -8.04
C SER A 194 2.98 12.57 -9.56
N ASP A 195 4.06 12.93 -10.24
CA ASP A 195 4.08 13.06 -11.70
C ASP A 195 3.93 11.72 -12.43
N ILE A 196 4.33 10.62 -11.76
CA ILE A 196 4.25 9.27 -12.33
C ILE A 196 2.87 8.65 -12.12
N PHE A 197 2.18 8.98 -11.00
CA PHE A 197 0.80 8.54 -10.75
C PHE A 197 -0.20 9.21 -11.69
#